data_502a5127ec53798c85cfca1bf2ba95cc
#
_entry.id   502a5127ec53798c85cfca1bf2ba95cc
#
_cell.length_a   1.000
_cell.length_b   1.000
_cell.length_c   1.000
_cell.angle_alpha   90.00
_cell.angle_beta   90.00
_cell.angle_gamma   90.00
#
_symmetry.space_group_name_H-M   'P 1'
#
loop_
_entity.id
_entity.type
_entity.pdbx_description
1 polymer ?
#
loop_
_entity_poly.entity_id
_entity_poly.type
_entity_poly.pdbx_seq_one_letter_code
_entity_poly.pdbx_strand_id
1 'polypeptide(L)'
;MKIYITGTKRGLGKSLESIYGNANSLESSDIFINCKHDSFTQVEMLFKAAELNKRIINIGSNSPDLVVNDANKYQIEKFALEKANEQLFYLGINTTIVRFGPFDSPRIAHKKQKKM
;
A
#
# COMPACT_ATOMS: atom_id res chain seq x y z
N MET A 1 -9.48 -8.67 -16.89
CA MET A 1 -8.43 -7.81 -16.31
C MET A 1 -7.74 -8.55 -15.18
N LYS A 2 -6.42 -8.62 -15.24
CA LYS A 2 -5.66 -9.37 -14.24
C LYS A 2 -5.10 -8.45 -13.17
N ILE A 3 -5.31 -8.82 -11.93
CA ILE A 3 -4.87 -8.03 -10.77
C ILE A 3 -3.84 -8.83 -9.99
N TYR A 4 -2.67 -8.25 -9.76
CA TYR A 4 -1.65 -8.85 -8.92
C TYR A 4 -1.64 -8.14 -7.57
N ILE A 5 -1.73 -8.91 -6.49
CA ILE A 5 -1.85 -8.38 -5.14
C ILE A 5 -0.75 -8.95 -4.26
N THR A 6 -0.03 -8.09 -3.56
CA THR A 6 0.97 -8.53 -2.58
C THR A 6 0.39 -8.42 -1.17
N GLY A 7 1.01 -9.11 -0.21
CA GLY A 7 0.55 -9.07 1.17
C GLY A 7 -0.76 -9.81 1.40
N THR A 8 -0.94 -10.96 0.74
CA THR A 8 -2.21 -11.68 0.74
C THR A 8 -2.35 -12.71 1.86
N LYS A 9 -1.37 -12.80 2.74
CA LYS A 9 -1.43 -13.79 3.82
C LYS A 9 -2.44 -13.45 4.89
N ARG A 10 -2.74 -12.18 5.06
CA ARG A 10 -3.69 -11.72 6.09
C ARG A 10 -4.14 -10.30 5.80
N GLY A 11 -5.14 -9.86 6.56
CA GLY A 11 -5.62 -8.49 6.50
C GLY A 11 -6.25 -8.13 5.18
N LEU A 12 -6.06 -6.88 4.77
CA LEU A 12 -6.67 -6.34 3.57
C LEU A 12 -6.27 -7.11 2.32
N GLY A 13 -4.98 -7.45 2.21
CA GLY A 13 -4.50 -8.19 1.05
C GLY A 13 -5.22 -9.52 0.87
N LYS A 14 -5.44 -10.23 1.97
CA LYS A 14 -6.17 -11.50 1.93
C LYS A 14 -7.62 -11.29 1.48
N SER A 15 -8.25 -10.25 2.00
CA SER A 15 -9.63 -9.93 1.63
C SER A 15 -9.74 -9.58 0.15
N LEU A 16 -8.81 -8.80 -0.35
CA LEU A 16 -8.81 -8.40 -1.75
C LEU A 16 -8.58 -9.60 -2.67
N GLU A 17 -7.68 -10.50 -2.28
CA GLU A 17 -7.44 -11.71 -3.06
C GLU A 17 -8.70 -12.58 -3.12
N SER A 18 -9.45 -12.65 -2.03
CA SER A 18 -10.70 -13.41 -2.00
C SER A 18 -11.73 -12.87 -2.97
N ILE A 19 -11.73 -11.56 -3.19
CA ILE A 19 -12.70 -10.91 -4.08
C ILE A 19 -12.27 -10.97 -5.54
N TYR A 20 -11.00 -10.66 -5.79
CA TYR A 20 -10.51 -10.43 -7.17
C TYR A 20 -9.61 -11.54 -7.70
N GLY A 21 -9.24 -12.51 -6.87
CA GLY A 21 -8.24 -13.48 -7.26
C GLY A 21 -6.86 -12.86 -7.27
N ASN A 22 -5.90 -13.55 -7.83
CA ASN A 22 -4.54 -13.05 -7.89
C ASN A 22 -3.85 -13.55 -9.15
N ALA A 23 -3.28 -12.63 -9.92
CA ALA A 23 -2.49 -13.01 -11.09
C ALA A 23 -1.22 -13.73 -10.64
N ASN A 24 -0.64 -14.52 -11.54
CA ASN A 24 0.55 -15.31 -11.22
C ASN A 24 1.79 -14.45 -10.97
N SER A 25 1.87 -13.30 -11.61
CA SER A 25 3.03 -12.43 -11.49
C SER A 25 2.66 -11.00 -11.79
N LEU A 26 3.52 -10.09 -11.36
CA LEU A 26 3.37 -8.68 -11.68
C LEU A 26 3.39 -8.48 -13.20
N GLU A 27 4.29 -9.16 -13.89
CA GLU A 27 4.44 -9.00 -15.32
C GLU A 27 3.17 -9.36 -16.09
N SER A 28 2.45 -10.37 -15.62
CA SER A 28 1.24 -10.84 -16.29
C SER A 28 -0.01 -10.04 -15.92
N SER A 29 0.13 -9.08 -15.02
CA SER A 29 -1.03 -8.32 -14.53
C SER A 29 -1.25 -7.03 -15.28
N ASP A 30 -2.45 -6.51 -15.17
CA ASP A 30 -2.81 -5.19 -15.70
C ASP A 30 -2.79 -4.15 -14.59
N ILE A 31 -3.19 -4.58 -13.39
CA ILE A 31 -3.25 -3.72 -12.21
C ILE A 31 -2.46 -4.37 -11.09
N PHE A 32 -1.68 -3.57 -10.39
CA PHE A 32 -0.92 -4.02 -9.23
C PHE A 32 -1.46 -3.34 -7.96
N ILE A 33 -1.87 -4.14 -6.99
CA ILE A 33 -2.27 -3.64 -5.67
C ILE A 33 -1.12 -3.91 -4.71
N ASN A 34 -0.45 -2.84 -4.33
CA ASN A 34 0.78 -2.88 -3.57
C ASN A 34 0.47 -2.81 -2.07
N CYS A 35 0.28 -3.96 -1.46
CA CYS A 35 -0.26 -4.05 -0.12
C CYS A 35 0.75 -4.58 0.92
N LYS A 36 1.80 -5.27 0.49
CA LYS A 36 2.75 -5.87 1.42
C LYS A 36 3.73 -4.84 1.97
N HIS A 37 3.63 -4.55 3.24
CA HIS A 37 4.58 -3.65 3.90
C HIS A 37 5.57 -4.48 4.72
N ASP A 38 6.79 -4.55 4.24
CA ASP A 38 7.84 -5.34 4.88
C ASP A 38 9.18 -4.77 4.43
N SER A 39 9.84 -4.03 5.32
CA SER A 39 11.18 -3.51 5.08
C SER A 39 11.35 -2.83 3.72
N PHE A 40 10.55 -1.84 3.44
CA PHE A 40 10.60 -1.08 2.18
C PHE A 40 10.25 -1.88 0.93
N THR A 41 9.74 -3.10 1.09
CA THR A 41 9.31 -3.92 -0.04
C THR A 41 8.25 -3.20 -0.88
N GLN A 42 7.36 -2.46 -0.22
CA GLN A 42 6.32 -1.72 -0.94
C GLN A 42 6.93 -0.68 -1.88
N VAL A 43 7.96 0.01 -1.43
CA VAL A 43 8.63 1.02 -2.26
C VAL A 43 9.32 0.37 -3.44
N GLU A 44 10.04 -0.73 -3.19
CA GLU A 44 10.73 -1.45 -4.24
C GLU A 44 9.77 -1.98 -5.30
N MET A 45 8.64 -2.54 -4.86
CA MET A 45 7.64 -3.06 -5.78
C MET A 45 6.96 -1.96 -6.57
N LEU A 46 6.78 -0.79 -5.96
CA LEU A 46 6.23 0.36 -6.66
C LEU A 46 7.12 0.74 -7.85
N PHE A 47 8.43 0.83 -7.64
CA PHE A 47 9.35 1.16 -8.71
C PHE A 47 9.37 0.09 -9.79
N LYS A 48 9.32 -1.18 -9.40
CA LYS A 48 9.29 -2.26 -10.35
C LYS A 48 8.03 -2.21 -11.22
N ALA A 49 6.88 -1.98 -10.60
CA ALA A 49 5.63 -1.88 -11.34
C ALA A 49 5.62 -0.66 -12.27
N ALA A 50 6.25 0.44 -11.83
CA ALA A 50 6.37 1.63 -12.66
C ALA A 50 7.21 1.34 -13.90
N GLU A 51 8.30 0.61 -13.76
CA GLU A 51 9.13 0.22 -14.90
C GLU A 51 8.34 -0.61 -15.91
N LEU A 52 7.42 -1.42 -15.42
CA LEU A 52 6.57 -2.25 -16.26
C LEU A 52 5.33 -1.51 -16.74
N ASN A 53 5.22 -0.24 -16.39
CA ASN A 53 4.11 0.63 -16.78
C ASN A 53 2.74 0.07 -16.40
N LYS A 54 2.65 -0.49 -15.21
CA LYS A 54 1.39 -1.02 -14.70
C LYS A 54 0.55 0.09 -14.07
N ARG A 55 -0.75 -0.14 -13.99
CA ARG A 55 -1.61 0.68 -13.17
C ARG A 55 -1.40 0.24 -11.72
N ILE A 56 -1.09 1.18 -10.83
CA ILE A 56 -0.64 0.87 -9.49
C ILE A 56 -1.56 1.48 -8.45
N ILE A 57 -1.98 0.67 -7.50
CA ILE A 57 -2.73 1.12 -6.34
C ILE A 57 -1.91 0.74 -5.11
N ASN A 58 -1.40 1.74 -4.41
CA ASN A 58 -0.60 1.52 -3.20
C ASN A 58 -1.50 1.65 -1.98
N ILE A 59 -1.39 0.71 -1.07
CA ILE A 59 -2.13 0.76 0.18
C ILE A 59 -1.25 1.43 1.22
N GLY A 60 -1.64 2.63 1.57
CA GLY A 60 -0.92 3.41 2.57
C GLY A 60 -1.60 3.38 3.93
N SER A 61 -1.17 4.28 4.78
CA SER A 61 -1.66 4.38 6.15
C SER A 61 -1.75 5.85 6.54
N ASN A 62 -2.60 6.16 7.50
CA ASN A 62 -2.65 7.50 8.07
C ASN A 62 -1.46 7.77 9.00
N SER A 63 -0.71 6.73 9.34
CA SER A 63 0.44 6.86 10.25
C SER A 63 1.51 7.85 9.78
N PRO A 64 1.77 7.99 8.47
CA PRO A 64 2.82 8.91 8.03
C PRO A 64 2.61 10.35 8.46
N ASP A 65 1.40 10.72 8.81
CA ASP A 65 1.10 12.09 9.22
C ASP A 65 1.50 12.37 10.67
N LEU A 66 1.89 11.36 11.41
CA LEU A 66 2.23 11.51 12.81
C LEU A 66 3.70 11.87 13.00
N VAL A 67 3.95 12.73 14.00
CA VAL A 67 5.32 13.04 14.39
C VAL A 67 5.92 11.82 15.06
N VAL A 68 7.12 11.48 14.66
CA VAL A 68 7.82 10.31 15.19
C VAL A 68 8.97 10.76 16.07
N ASN A 69 8.88 10.46 17.36
CA ASN A 69 9.94 10.80 18.29
C ASN A 69 11.10 9.81 18.23
N ASP A 70 10.79 8.56 18.01
CA ASP A 70 11.77 7.50 17.91
C ASP A 70 11.78 6.97 16.49
N ALA A 71 12.92 6.44 16.08
CA ALA A 71 13.01 5.83 14.77
C ALA A 71 11.99 4.70 14.66
N ASN A 72 11.02 4.88 13.81
CA ASN A 72 9.98 3.89 13.56
C ASN A 72 10.05 3.48 12.10
N LYS A 73 10.62 2.32 11.87
CA LYS A 73 10.86 1.83 10.52
C LYS A 73 9.58 1.76 9.69
N TYR A 74 8.49 1.34 10.30
CA TYR A 74 7.22 1.24 9.61
C TYR A 74 6.76 2.61 9.09
N GLN A 75 6.81 3.63 9.93
CA GLN A 75 6.40 4.97 9.52
C GLN A 75 7.33 5.56 8.47
N ILE A 76 8.62 5.33 8.61
CA ILE A 76 9.60 5.80 7.64
C ILE A 76 9.33 5.14 6.29
N GLU A 77 9.04 3.85 6.29
CA GLU A 77 8.69 3.13 5.08
C GLU A 77 7.44 3.71 4.43
N LYS A 78 6.44 4.05 5.23
CA LYS A 78 5.20 4.63 4.69
C LYS A 78 5.42 6.03 4.14
N PHE A 79 6.25 6.84 4.78
CA PHE A 79 6.64 8.13 4.22
C PHE A 79 7.35 7.96 2.88
N ALA A 80 8.27 6.98 2.81
CA ALA A 80 8.99 6.71 1.58
C ALA A 80 8.03 6.29 0.46
N LEU A 81 7.05 5.47 0.80
CA LEU A 81 6.05 5.05 -0.17
C LEU A 81 5.27 6.25 -0.72
N GLU A 82 4.83 7.13 0.17
CA GLU A 82 4.07 8.31 -0.26
C GLU A 82 4.91 9.23 -1.13
N LYS A 83 6.16 9.44 -0.75
CA LYS A 83 7.04 10.29 -1.54
C LYS A 83 7.33 9.67 -2.90
N ALA A 84 7.57 8.37 -2.95
CA ALA A 84 7.80 7.68 -4.22
C ALA A 84 6.57 7.75 -5.12
N ASN A 85 5.39 7.53 -4.55
CA ASN A 85 4.15 7.63 -5.31
C ASN A 85 3.97 9.03 -5.91
N GLU A 86 4.24 10.06 -5.11
CA GLU A 86 4.11 11.44 -5.56
C GLU A 86 5.07 11.73 -6.73
N GLN A 87 6.31 11.33 -6.59
CA GLN A 87 7.31 11.57 -7.64
C GLN A 87 6.95 10.84 -8.93
N LEU A 88 6.54 9.59 -8.82
CA LEU A 88 6.19 8.81 -10.00
C LEU A 88 4.91 9.33 -10.66
N PHE A 89 3.97 9.79 -9.86
CA PHE A 89 2.75 10.39 -10.40
C PHE A 89 3.08 11.62 -11.26
N TYR A 90 3.98 12.47 -10.78
CA TYR A 90 4.39 13.65 -11.54
C TYR A 90 5.15 13.29 -12.80
N LEU A 91 5.76 12.12 -12.86
CA LEU A 91 6.43 11.63 -14.07
C LEU A 91 5.46 10.97 -15.04
N GLY A 92 4.18 10.93 -14.73
CA GLY A 92 3.18 10.38 -15.63
C GLY A 92 2.86 8.91 -15.42
N ILE A 93 3.37 8.31 -14.35
CA ILE A 93 3.05 6.92 -14.02
C ILE A 93 1.62 6.87 -13.44
N ASN A 94 0.85 5.86 -13.86
CA ASN A 94 -0.51 5.68 -13.37
C ASN A 94 -0.48 5.00 -12.00
N THR A 95 -0.23 5.80 -10.98
CA THR A 95 -0.08 5.33 -9.61
C THR A 95 -0.91 6.19 -8.67
N THR A 96 -1.53 5.54 -7.69
CA THR A 96 -2.30 6.24 -6.67
C THR A 96 -2.04 5.59 -5.32
N ILE A 97 -2.39 6.29 -4.26
CA ILE A 97 -2.27 5.75 -2.93
C ILE A 97 -3.62 5.84 -2.23
N VAL A 98 -4.02 4.74 -1.60
CA VAL A 98 -5.26 4.66 -0.84
C VAL A 98 -4.87 4.44 0.61
N ARG A 99 -5.30 5.33 1.48
CA ARG A 99 -4.98 5.24 2.90
C ARG A 99 -6.15 4.66 3.65
N PHE A 100 -5.85 3.63 4.44
CA PHE A 100 -6.85 3.03 5.29
C PHE A 100 -6.62 3.47 6.72
N GLY A 101 -7.66 3.99 7.33
CA GLY A 101 -7.60 4.43 8.71
C GLY A 101 -7.79 3.27 9.65
N PRO A 102 -7.55 3.52 10.93
CA PRO A 102 -7.66 2.49 11.96
C PRO A 102 -9.08 2.01 12.23
N PHE A 103 -10.06 2.70 11.68
CA PHE A 103 -11.47 2.33 11.90
C PHE A 103 -11.83 0.96 11.32
N ASP A 104 -10.99 0.41 10.47
CA ASP A 104 -11.26 -0.90 9.87
C ASP A 104 -11.03 -2.06 10.81
N SER A 105 -10.43 -1.81 11.96
CA SER A 105 -10.15 -2.83 12.96
C SER A 105 -11.00 -2.56 14.21
N PRO A 106 -11.66 -3.57 14.77
CA PRO A 106 -12.45 -3.38 15.98
C PRO A 106 -11.65 -2.76 17.12
N ARG A 107 -10.40 -3.20 17.30
CA ARG A 107 -9.53 -2.65 18.32
C ARG A 107 -9.22 -1.18 18.07
N ILE A 108 -8.97 -0.85 16.84
CA ILE A 108 -8.62 0.51 16.46
C ILE A 108 -9.87 1.40 16.52
N ALA A 109 -11.01 0.87 16.12
CA ALA A 109 -12.27 1.60 16.21
C ALA A 109 -12.56 2.01 17.65
N HIS A 110 -12.25 1.14 18.59
CA HIS A 110 -12.41 1.46 20.01
C HIS A 110 -11.53 2.62 20.42
N LYS A 111 -10.27 2.60 20.01
CA LYS A 111 -9.35 3.71 20.24
C LYS A 111 -9.86 5.01 19.65
N LYS A 112 -10.37 4.92 18.45
CA LYS A 112 -10.90 6.08 17.75
C LYS A 112 -12.03 6.73 18.55
N GLN A 113 -12.89 5.93 19.12
CA GLN A 113 -13.99 6.45 19.94
C GLN A 113 -13.46 7.23 21.15
N LYS A 114 -12.38 6.79 21.72
CA LYS A 114 -11.80 7.47 22.86
C LYS A 114 -11.29 8.86 22.53
N LYS A 115 -10.92 9.09 21.30
CA LYS A 115 -10.38 10.37 20.87
C LYS A 115 -11.46 11.42 20.70
N MET A 116 -12.65 10.99 20.61
CA MET A 116 -13.78 11.89 20.45
C MET A 116 -14.35 12.27 21.79
#